data_b4e3c47f6666997b8562dfae095e9c1c
#
_entry.id   b4e3c47f6666997b8562dfae095e9c1c
#
_cell.length_a   1.000
_cell.length_b   1.000
_cell.length_c   1.000
_cell.angle_alpha   90.00
_cell.angle_beta   90.00
_cell.angle_gamma   90.00
#
_symmetry.space_group_name_H-M   'P 1'
#
loop_
_entity.id
_entity.type
_entity.pdbx_description
1 polymer ?
#
loop_
_entity_poly.entity_id
_entity_poly.type
_entity_poly.pdbx_seq_one_letter_code
_entity_poly.pdbx_strand_id
1 'polypeptide(L)'
;MLIGVPRELLDSENRVAATPKTVQQILKLGFDVIVEHDAGFKASFEDQAFIDAGAKIGSSSEVWHSDVIFKVNPPTDAEIDQMEEGATLVSFIWRAQNPDLMKKLTSKKINVLAMDSVPRISRAQALDALSSMANISGYRAVIEAAHEFGSFFTGQITAAGKVPPAKVLVIGAGVAGLAAIGAANSLGAIVRAFDSRPEVKEQVQSMGASFLEIDFKEEGGSGDGYAKVMSEEFNRRAMELYAEQAKEVDIIITTAAILGKPAPRLITKEMVDSMKPGSVVVDLAAATGGNCAYTEAGKVVTTENQVKIIGYTDFPSRLPTQSSQLYGTNLVNLLKLLCKEKDGKINIDFDDVVLRGVTVVRDGEEIPPAQIQVSAQPKQEAKAAQSAVKKEEEKPADPRIKYGVMAGVGVLFLWLASVAPAAFLSHFTVFVLACVVGYYVVWNVSHALHTPLMAVTNAISGIIIVGALLQIRQPTGNFFIDALAFVAILVASINIFGGFRVTQRMLAMFRKG
;
A
#
# COMPACT_ATOMS: atom_id res chain seq x y z
N MET A 1 -7.01 -3.37 -33.59
CA MET A 1 -6.04 -4.45 -33.33
C MET A 1 -6.65 -5.42 -32.35
N LEU A 2 -6.27 -6.70 -32.46
CA LEU A 2 -6.73 -7.77 -31.57
C LEU A 2 -5.73 -7.98 -30.43
N ILE A 3 -6.22 -8.02 -29.19
CA ILE A 3 -5.42 -8.36 -28.00
C ILE A 3 -5.72 -9.79 -27.59
N GLY A 4 -4.68 -10.63 -27.59
CA GLY A 4 -4.74 -12.01 -27.15
C GLY A 4 -4.33 -12.17 -25.69
N VAL A 5 -5.07 -12.95 -24.93
CA VAL A 5 -4.80 -13.27 -23.52
C VAL A 5 -4.67 -14.79 -23.39
N PRO A 6 -3.45 -15.35 -23.48
CA PRO A 6 -3.25 -16.77 -23.35
C PRO A 6 -3.36 -17.25 -21.90
N ARG A 7 -3.57 -18.54 -21.74
CA ARG A 7 -3.47 -19.22 -20.45
C ARG A 7 -2.01 -19.34 -20.01
N GLU A 8 -1.76 -19.12 -18.73
CA GLU A 8 -0.43 -19.35 -18.15
C GLU A 8 -0.14 -20.84 -17.99
N LEU A 9 1.05 -21.26 -18.38
CA LEU A 9 1.42 -22.69 -18.43
C LEU A 9 2.17 -23.17 -17.18
N LEU A 10 2.72 -22.27 -16.37
CA LEU A 10 3.41 -22.65 -15.13
C LEU A 10 2.41 -23.21 -14.12
N ASP A 11 2.70 -24.38 -13.53
CA ASP A 11 1.80 -25.03 -12.57
C ASP A 11 1.45 -24.17 -11.35
N SER A 12 2.42 -23.39 -10.87
CA SER A 12 2.24 -22.46 -9.75
C SER A 12 1.57 -21.14 -10.13
N GLU A 13 1.30 -20.91 -11.44
CA GLU A 13 0.69 -19.67 -11.90
C GLU A 13 -0.82 -19.82 -12.05
N ASN A 14 -1.54 -19.04 -11.27
CA ASN A 14 -3.00 -19.02 -11.27
C ASN A 14 -3.58 -17.70 -11.78
N ARG A 15 -2.73 -16.69 -12.04
CA ARG A 15 -3.17 -15.38 -12.55
C ARG A 15 -3.49 -15.47 -14.05
N VAL A 16 -4.26 -14.49 -14.51
CA VAL A 16 -4.50 -14.23 -15.94
C VAL A 16 -4.25 -12.74 -16.20
N ALA A 17 -3.73 -12.39 -17.35
CA ALA A 17 -3.30 -11.02 -17.67
C ALA A 17 -4.46 -10.03 -17.86
N ALA A 18 -5.67 -10.52 -18.11
CA ALA A 18 -6.88 -9.70 -18.16
C ALA A 18 -8.00 -10.32 -17.32
N THR A 19 -8.92 -9.48 -16.86
CA THR A 19 -10.15 -9.89 -16.16
C THR A 19 -11.36 -9.37 -16.92
N PRO A 20 -12.57 -9.89 -16.72
CA PRO A 20 -13.78 -9.34 -17.36
C PRO A 20 -13.90 -7.83 -17.23
N LYS A 21 -13.54 -7.27 -16.07
CA LYS A 21 -13.55 -5.83 -15.82
C LYS A 21 -12.50 -5.06 -16.64
N THR A 22 -11.31 -5.62 -16.82
CA THR A 22 -10.25 -4.97 -17.64
C THR A 22 -10.53 -5.13 -19.13
N VAL A 23 -11.14 -6.23 -19.57
CA VAL A 23 -11.66 -6.41 -20.94
C VAL A 23 -12.60 -5.27 -21.32
N GLN A 24 -13.59 -4.95 -20.49
CA GLN A 24 -14.49 -3.81 -20.74
C GLN A 24 -13.74 -2.48 -20.89
N GLN A 25 -12.61 -2.31 -20.20
CA GLN A 25 -11.79 -1.10 -20.32
C GLN A 25 -10.97 -1.10 -21.62
N ILE A 26 -10.46 -2.25 -22.04
CA ILE A 26 -9.70 -2.44 -23.28
C ILE A 26 -10.62 -2.16 -24.50
N LEU A 27 -11.83 -2.71 -24.50
CA LEU A 27 -12.83 -2.46 -25.57
C LEU A 27 -13.15 -0.96 -25.73
N LYS A 28 -13.20 -0.19 -24.62
CA LYS A 28 -13.41 1.27 -24.65
C LYS A 28 -12.24 2.05 -25.28
N LEU A 29 -11.08 1.42 -25.44
CA LEU A 29 -9.92 1.98 -26.16
C LEU A 29 -9.93 1.58 -27.64
N GLY A 30 -10.95 0.89 -28.12
CA GLY A 30 -11.13 0.52 -29.53
C GLY A 30 -10.46 -0.81 -29.94
N PHE A 31 -9.95 -1.59 -28.98
CA PHE A 31 -9.37 -2.91 -29.27
C PHE A 31 -10.42 -4.01 -29.18
N ASP A 32 -10.23 -5.07 -29.99
CA ASP A 32 -10.90 -6.35 -29.76
C ASP A 32 -10.07 -7.22 -28.81
N VAL A 33 -10.74 -8.14 -28.09
CA VAL A 33 -10.08 -9.04 -27.14
C VAL A 33 -10.47 -10.47 -27.39
N ILE A 34 -9.49 -11.36 -27.45
CA ILE A 34 -9.65 -12.81 -27.47
C ILE A 34 -8.92 -13.41 -26.27
N VAL A 35 -9.61 -14.26 -25.51
CA VAL A 35 -9.07 -14.94 -24.32
C VAL A 35 -9.02 -16.44 -24.61
N GLU A 36 -7.94 -17.09 -24.26
CA GLU A 36 -7.81 -18.53 -24.38
C GLU A 36 -8.81 -19.24 -23.47
N HIS A 37 -9.42 -20.31 -23.95
CA HIS A 37 -10.33 -21.14 -23.17
C HIS A 37 -9.69 -21.51 -21.81
N ASP A 38 -10.47 -21.36 -20.73
CA ASP A 38 -10.04 -21.61 -19.34
C ASP A 38 -8.86 -20.74 -18.85
N ALA A 39 -8.42 -19.69 -19.55
CA ALA A 39 -7.31 -18.86 -19.12
C ALA A 39 -7.54 -18.20 -17.75
N GLY A 40 -8.78 -17.82 -17.45
CA GLY A 40 -9.18 -17.18 -16.19
C GLY A 40 -9.61 -18.16 -15.10
N PHE A 41 -9.75 -19.46 -15.38
CA PHE A 41 -10.39 -20.43 -14.48
C PHE A 41 -9.72 -20.51 -13.10
N LYS A 42 -8.40 -20.62 -13.06
CA LYS A 42 -7.63 -20.64 -11.81
C LYS A 42 -7.73 -19.32 -11.00
N ALA A 43 -8.10 -18.21 -11.65
CA ALA A 43 -8.32 -16.91 -11.04
C ALA A 43 -9.80 -16.65 -10.69
N SER A 44 -10.65 -17.67 -10.79
CA SER A 44 -12.11 -17.59 -10.57
C SER A 44 -12.85 -16.71 -11.58
N PHE A 45 -12.37 -16.66 -12.81
CA PHE A 45 -13.06 -16.03 -13.94
C PHE A 45 -13.36 -17.10 -14.99
N GLU A 46 -14.64 -17.47 -15.11
CA GLU A 46 -15.13 -18.40 -16.12
C GLU A 46 -15.18 -17.74 -17.50
N ASP A 47 -15.09 -18.54 -18.56
CA ASP A 47 -15.16 -18.06 -19.95
C ASP A 47 -16.41 -17.21 -20.22
N GLN A 48 -17.56 -17.61 -19.65
CA GLN A 48 -18.79 -16.86 -19.79
C GLN A 48 -18.68 -15.43 -19.29
N ALA A 49 -17.96 -15.19 -18.20
CA ALA A 49 -17.75 -13.84 -17.67
C ALA A 49 -16.93 -12.95 -18.63
N PHE A 50 -15.99 -13.53 -19.38
CA PHE A 50 -15.27 -12.83 -20.44
C PHE A 50 -16.14 -12.53 -21.65
N ILE A 51 -17.00 -13.49 -22.07
CA ILE A 51 -17.97 -13.32 -23.14
C ILE A 51 -18.97 -12.18 -22.78
N ASP A 52 -19.50 -12.20 -21.58
CA ASP A 52 -20.42 -11.17 -21.07
C ASP A 52 -19.75 -9.78 -21.00
N ALA A 53 -18.43 -9.74 -20.80
CA ALA A 53 -17.63 -8.52 -20.84
C ALA A 53 -17.34 -8.03 -22.28
N GLY A 54 -17.61 -8.84 -23.30
CA GLY A 54 -17.43 -8.52 -24.72
C GLY A 54 -16.18 -9.10 -25.37
N ALA A 55 -15.43 -9.98 -24.71
CA ALA A 55 -14.33 -10.72 -25.32
C ALA A 55 -14.82 -11.93 -26.12
N LYS A 56 -13.99 -12.41 -27.05
CA LYS A 56 -14.14 -13.71 -27.67
C LYS A 56 -13.36 -14.75 -26.88
N ILE A 57 -13.84 -15.99 -26.87
CA ILE A 57 -13.07 -17.13 -26.39
C ILE A 57 -12.53 -17.88 -27.60
N GLY A 58 -11.24 -18.24 -27.56
CA GLY A 58 -10.56 -18.91 -28.68
C GLY A 58 -9.62 -20.02 -28.23
N SER A 59 -9.11 -20.71 -29.20
CA SER A 59 -8.03 -21.69 -29.03
C SER A 59 -6.69 -21.01 -28.76
N SER A 60 -5.72 -21.74 -28.23
CA SER A 60 -4.35 -21.23 -28.02
C SER A 60 -3.77 -20.64 -29.31
N SER A 61 -3.91 -21.33 -30.43
CA SER A 61 -3.40 -20.84 -31.72
C SER A 61 -4.00 -19.52 -32.14
N GLU A 62 -5.33 -19.33 -31.99
CA GLU A 62 -6.01 -18.07 -32.35
C GLU A 62 -5.55 -16.92 -31.47
N VAL A 63 -5.31 -17.18 -30.18
CA VAL A 63 -4.84 -16.16 -29.22
C VAL A 63 -3.41 -15.73 -29.53
N TRP A 64 -2.51 -16.68 -29.84
CA TRP A 64 -1.10 -16.37 -30.15
C TRP A 64 -0.88 -15.67 -31.49
N HIS A 65 -1.85 -15.73 -32.44
CA HIS A 65 -1.82 -14.98 -33.70
C HIS A 65 -2.42 -13.56 -33.57
N SER A 66 -2.63 -13.05 -32.37
CA SER A 66 -3.11 -11.68 -32.13
C SER A 66 -2.02 -10.63 -32.34
N ASP A 67 -2.42 -9.40 -32.68
CA ASP A 67 -1.51 -8.26 -32.87
C ASP A 67 -0.74 -7.91 -31.57
N VAL A 68 -1.41 -8.04 -30.43
CA VAL A 68 -0.86 -7.74 -29.11
C VAL A 68 -1.16 -8.91 -28.16
N ILE A 69 -0.16 -9.38 -27.46
CA ILE A 69 -0.29 -10.47 -26.48
C ILE A 69 -0.10 -9.92 -25.07
N PHE A 70 -1.10 -10.11 -24.21
CA PHE A 70 -1.03 -9.82 -22.78
C PHE A 70 -0.78 -11.10 -22.00
N LYS A 71 0.36 -11.19 -21.34
CA LYS A 71 0.78 -12.36 -20.56
C LYS A 71 1.33 -11.92 -19.20
N VAL A 72 1.30 -12.78 -18.20
CA VAL A 72 1.90 -12.48 -16.89
C VAL A 72 3.39 -12.81 -16.91
N ASN A 73 3.73 -14.08 -17.14
CA ASN A 73 5.12 -14.55 -17.12
C ASN A 73 5.79 -14.46 -18.51
N PRO A 74 7.12 -14.55 -18.57
CA PRO A 74 7.84 -14.68 -19.84
C PRO A 74 7.28 -15.84 -20.68
N PRO A 75 7.19 -15.69 -22.01
CA PRO A 75 6.73 -16.77 -22.87
C PRO A 75 7.78 -17.88 -22.99
N THR A 76 7.33 -19.09 -23.20
CA THR A 76 8.15 -20.23 -23.58
C THR A 76 8.56 -20.16 -25.06
N ASP A 77 9.54 -20.97 -25.45
CA ASP A 77 9.97 -21.03 -26.84
C ASP A 77 8.85 -21.44 -27.81
N ALA A 78 8.01 -22.40 -27.40
CA ALA A 78 6.88 -22.85 -28.21
C ALA A 78 5.78 -21.79 -28.35
N GLU A 79 5.60 -20.93 -27.33
CA GLU A 79 4.69 -19.81 -27.38
C GLU A 79 5.20 -18.69 -28.31
N ILE A 80 6.52 -18.39 -28.28
CA ILE A 80 7.13 -17.42 -29.19
C ILE A 80 7.00 -17.89 -30.65
N ASP A 81 7.16 -19.17 -30.90
CA ASP A 81 7.09 -19.74 -32.27
C ASP A 81 5.69 -19.55 -32.90
N GLN A 82 4.62 -19.42 -32.10
CA GLN A 82 3.25 -19.14 -32.55
C GLN A 82 2.96 -17.65 -32.83
N MET A 83 3.79 -16.74 -32.34
CA MET A 83 3.57 -15.31 -32.56
C MET A 83 3.91 -14.89 -33.98
N GLU A 84 3.15 -13.96 -34.55
CA GLU A 84 3.47 -13.37 -35.86
C GLU A 84 4.63 -12.37 -35.75
N GLU A 85 5.42 -12.24 -36.83
CA GLU A 85 6.47 -11.21 -36.93
C GLU A 85 5.84 -9.82 -36.80
N GLY A 86 6.40 -8.97 -35.96
CA GLY A 86 5.88 -7.62 -35.69
C GLY A 86 4.80 -7.56 -34.59
N ALA A 87 4.34 -8.70 -34.07
CA ALA A 87 3.41 -8.71 -32.93
C ALA A 87 4.05 -8.06 -31.71
N THR A 88 3.21 -7.56 -30.79
CA THR A 88 3.66 -6.91 -29.55
C THR A 88 3.35 -7.77 -28.33
N LEU A 89 4.37 -8.16 -27.58
CA LEU A 89 4.25 -8.88 -26.31
C LEU A 89 4.33 -7.90 -25.16
N VAL A 90 3.39 -7.99 -24.21
CA VAL A 90 3.40 -7.24 -22.96
C VAL A 90 3.33 -8.21 -21.78
N SER A 91 4.44 -8.36 -21.04
CA SER A 91 4.55 -9.30 -19.91
C SER A 91 5.71 -8.92 -18.99
N PHE A 92 5.88 -9.64 -17.88
CA PHE A 92 7.17 -9.68 -17.20
C PHE A 92 8.17 -10.42 -18.08
N ILE A 93 9.38 -9.90 -18.22
CA ILE A 93 10.43 -10.47 -19.10
C ILE A 93 11.68 -10.83 -18.32
N TRP A 94 12.06 -10.04 -17.31
CA TRP A 94 13.27 -10.24 -16.51
C TRP A 94 14.52 -10.37 -17.41
N ARG A 95 14.71 -9.37 -18.30
CA ARG A 95 15.72 -9.40 -19.38
C ARG A 95 17.13 -9.77 -18.93
N ALA A 96 17.55 -9.35 -17.73
CA ALA A 96 18.88 -9.64 -17.19
C ALA A 96 19.05 -11.12 -16.82
N GLN A 97 17.98 -11.80 -16.43
CA GLN A 97 17.94 -13.22 -16.06
C GLN A 97 17.67 -14.13 -17.27
N ASN A 98 17.08 -13.60 -18.36
CA ASN A 98 16.63 -14.35 -19.52
C ASN A 98 17.29 -13.87 -20.83
N PRO A 99 18.63 -13.89 -20.97
CA PRO A 99 19.31 -13.39 -22.17
C PRO A 99 18.99 -14.20 -23.44
N ASP A 100 18.74 -15.49 -23.32
CA ASP A 100 18.41 -16.35 -24.50
C ASP A 100 16.97 -16.09 -24.98
N LEU A 101 16.04 -15.84 -24.07
CA LEU A 101 14.68 -15.36 -24.38
C LEU A 101 14.76 -14.04 -25.18
N MET A 102 15.59 -13.09 -24.73
CA MET A 102 15.77 -11.80 -25.41
C MET A 102 16.27 -11.99 -26.85
N LYS A 103 17.28 -12.85 -27.06
CA LYS A 103 17.79 -13.19 -28.40
C LYS A 103 16.69 -13.76 -29.30
N LYS A 104 15.87 -14.68 -28.77
CA LYS A 104 14.80 -15.32 -29.54
C LYS A 104 13.71 -14.32 -29.94
N LEU A 105 13.25 -13.48 -29.01
CA LEU A 105 12.27 -12.41 -29.26
C LEU A 105 12.78 -11.41 -30.30
N THR A 106 14.06 -11.03 -30.20
CA THR A 106 14.73 -10.12 -31.15
C THR A 106 14.83 -10.75 -32.55
N SER A 107 15.25 -12.01 -32.64
CA SER A 107 15.41 -12.70 -33.93
C SER A 107 14.09 -12.91 -34.66
N LYS A 108 12.98 -13.07 -33.91
CA LYS A 108 11.62 -13.19 -34.45
C LYS A 108 10.95 -11.84 -34.70
N LYS A 109 11.64 -10.72 -34.39
CA LYS A 109 11.18 -9.34 -34.54
C LYS A 109 9.89 -9.07 -33.78
N ILE A 110 9.73 -9.64 -32.57
CA ILE A 110 8.63 -9.36 -31.69
C ILE A 110 8.90 -8.04 -30.96
N ASN A 111 7.94 -7.12 -30.94
CA ASN A 111 8.03 -5.94 -30.11
C ASN A 111 7.71 -6.32 -28.65
N VAL A 112 8.55 -5.91 -27.70
CA VAL A 112 8.41 -6.36 -26.31
C VAL A 112 8.34 -5.18 -25.35
N LEU A 113 7.25 -5.10 -24.61
CA LEU A 113 7.01 -4.14 -23.53
C LEU A 113 7.09 -4.89 -22.19
N ALA A 114 8.19 -4.71 -21.46
CA ALA A 114 8.47 -5.43 -20.22
C ALA A 114 7.88 -4.70 -19.01
N MET A 115 6.93 -5.31 -18.33
CA MET A 115 6.27 -4.75 -17.14
C MET A 115 7.20 -4.66 -15.92
N ASP A 116 8.29 -5.41 -15.90
CA ASP A 116 9.37 -5.30 -14.90
C ASP A 116 10.35 -4.14 -15.19
N SER A 117 10.25 -3.51 -16.36
CA SER A 117 11.08 -2.38 -16.79
C SER A 117 10.37 -1.03 -16.70
N VAL A 118 9.20 -0.95 -16.06
CA VAL A 118 8.48 0.30 -15.84
C VAL A 118 9.35 1.26 -15.02
N PRO A 119 9.62 2.50 -15.54
CA PRO A 119 10.47 3.44 -14.84
C PRO A 119 9.81 3.95 -13.55
N ARG A 120 10.58 4.09 -12.48
CA ARG A 120 10.11 4.53 -11.16
C ARG A 120 9.99 6.05 -11.07
N ILE A 121 9.05 6.60 -11.81
CA ILE A 121 8.69 8.02 -11.80
C ILE A 121 7.20 8.16 -11.47
N SER A 122 6.80 9.29 -10.90
CA SER A 122 5.40 9.53 -10.44
C SER A 122 4.37 9.30 -11.54
N ARG A 123 4.67 9.65 -12.80
CA ARG A 123 3.77 9.45 -13.93
C ARG A 123 3.56 7.98 -14.30
N ALA A 124 4.53 7.11 -14.01
CA ALA A 124 4.47 5.68 -14.30
C ALA A 124 3.91 4.84 -13.14
N GLN A 125 3.60 5.44 -12.00
CA GLN A 125 3.15 4.72 -10.80
C GLN A 125 1.93 3.82 -11.05
N ALA A 126 0.98 4.26 -11.89
CA ALA A 126 -0.20 3.47 -12.23
C ALA A 126 0.10 2.22 -13.09
N LEU A 127 1.30 2.15 -13.68
CA LEU A 127 1.79 1.04 -14.49
C LEU A 127 2.69 0.10 -13.70
N ASP A 128 3.14 0.46 -12.48
CA ASP A 128 4.11 -0.30 -11.69
C ASP A 128 3.50 -1.61 -11.19
N ALA A 129 3.58 -2.63 -12.06
CA ALA A 129 3.10 -3.97 -11.78
C ALA A 129 3.94 -4.67 -10.69
N LEU A 130 5.23 -4.33 -10.56
CA LEU A 130 6.08 -4.88 -9.49
C LEU A 130 5.59 -4.41 -8.12
N SER A 131 5.27 -3.12 -7.96
CA SER A 131 4.69 -2.60 -6.72
C SER A 131 3.29 -3.17 -6.44
N SER A 132 2.45 -3.34 -7.47
CA SER A 132 1.15 -3.98 -7.32
C SER A 132 1.27 -5.41 -6.79
N MET A 133 2.19 -6.20 -7.35
CA MET A 133 2.43 -7.58 -6.93
C MET A 133 3.14 -7.66 -5.57
N ALA A 134 4.05 -6.74 -5.28
CA ALA A 134 4.71 -6.66 -3.97
C ALA A 134 3.70 -6.38 -2.83
N ASN A 135 2.71 -5.52 -3.05
CA ASN A 135 1.64 -5.28 -2.08
C ASN A 135 0.88 -6.58 -1.76
N ILE A 136 0.48 -7.33 -2.79
CA ILE A 136 -0.20 -8.61 -2.63
C ILE A 136 0.70 -9.63 -1.91
N SER A 137 1.98 -9.69 -2.27
CA SER A 137 2.94 -10.60 -1.62
C SER A 137 3.04 -10.31 -0.13
N GLY A 138 3.13 -9.04 0.29
CA GLY A 138 3.17 -8.65 1.69
C GLY A 138 1.91 -9.05 2.46
N TYR A 139 0.73 -8.80 1.88
CA TYR A 139 -0.53 -9.24 2.46
C TYR A 139 -0.59 -10.78 2.57
N ARG A 140 -0.29 -11.49 1.49
CA ARG A 140 -0.36 -12.96 1.44
C ARG A 140 0.65 -13.61 2.37
N ALA A 141 1.83 -13.04 2.54
CA ALA A 141 2.84 -13.51 3.50
C ALA A 141 2.28 -13.62 4.93
N VAL A 142 1.50 -12.63 5.36
CA VAL A 142 0.86 -12.66 6.68
C VAL A 142 -0.19 -13.76 6.77
N ILE A 143 -0.97 -13.98 5.72
CA ILE A 143 -1.99 -15.05 5.68
C ILE A 143 -1.33 -16.44 5.70
N GLU A 144 -0.24 -16.64 4.96
CA GLU A 144 0.52 -17.89 5.01
C GLU A 144 1.17 -18.09 6.39
N ALA A 145 1.72 -17.03 6.98
CA ALA A 145 2.22 -17.10 8.34
C ALA A 145 1.13 -17.49 9.34
N ALA A 146 -0.06 -16.92 9.21
CA ALA A 146 -1.19 -17.22 10.08
C ALA A 146 -1.69 -18.66 9.92
N HIS A 147 -1.62 -19.20 8.70
CA HIS A 147 -1.96 -20.60 8.43
C HIS A 147 -0.99 -21.58 9.09
N GLU A 148 0.31 -21.30 9.02
CA GLU A 148 1.36 -22.16 9.55
C GLU A 148 1.62 -21.96 11.06
N PHE A 149 1.22 -20.81 11.61
CA PHE A 149 1.40 -20.48 13.03
C PHE A 149 0.33 -21.15 13.88
N GLY A 150 0.72 -21.99 14.80
CA GLY A 150 -0.19 -22.79 15.64
C GLY A 150 -0.89 -22.02 16.77
N SER A 151 -0.92 -20.67 16.76
CA SER A 151 -1.53 -19.83 17.78
C SER A 151 -2.31 -18.66 17.17
N PHE A 152 -2.98 -17.88 18.03
CA PHE A 152 -3.75 -16.72 17.59
C PHE A 152 -2.83 -15.54 17.22
N PHE A 153 -3.20 -14.79 16.18
CA PHE A 153 -2.59 -13.48 15.89
C PHE A 153 -3.06 -12.41 16.87
N THR A 154 -4.35 -12.36 17.14
CA THR A 154 -4.94 -11.42 18.10
C THR A 154 -4.92 -11.96 19.52
N GLY A 155 -4.88 -11.06 20.51
CA GLY A 155 -5.13 -11.45 21.89
C GLY A 155 -6.54 -11.98 22.08
N GLN A 156 -6.68 -13.07 22.85
CA GLN A 156 -7.96 -13.71 23.12
C GLN A 156 -8.23 -13.84 24.61
N ILE A 157 -9.51 -13.77 24.98
CA ILE A 157 -10.00 -14.11 26.30
C ILE A 157 -10.94 -15.31 26.13
N THR A 158 -10.54 -16.45 26.68
CA THR A 158 -11.30 -17.72 26.58
C THR A 158 -11.77 -18.18 27.94
N ALA A 159 -12.62 -19.20 27.98
CA ALA A 159 -13.00 -19.85 29.24
C ALA A 159 -11.79 -20.45 29.95
N ALA A 160 -10.74 -20.84 29.24
CA ALA A 160 -9.51 -21.38 29.79
C ALA A 160 -8.45 -20.31 30.17
N GLY A 161 -8.74 -19.04 29.95
CA GLY A 161 -7.85 -17.95 30.31
C GLY A 161 -7.51 -17.01 29.15
N LYS A 162 -6.50 -16.14 29.36
CA LYS A 162 -6.03 -15.13 28.40
C LYS A 162 -4.91 -15.70 27.54
N VAL A 163 -4.98 -15.44 26.23
CA VAL A 163 -3.91 -15.70 25.26
C VAL A 163 -3.38 -14.37 24.76
N PRO A 164 -2.08 -14.07 24.88
CA PRO A 164 -1.51 -12.83 24.39
C PRO A 164 -1.51 -12.80 22.84
N PRO A 165 -1.50 -11.63 22.22
CA PRO A 165 -1.36 -11.51 20.76
C PRO A 165 0.04 -11.94 20.30
N ALA A 166 0.13 -12.44 19.06
CA ALA A 166 1.40 -12.77 18.42
C ALA A 166 2.24 -11.51 18.23
N LYS A 167 3.57 -11.66 18.31
CA LYS A 167 4.55 -10.61 18.00
C LYS A 167 5.13 -10.88 16.62
N VAL A 168 4.99 -9.91 15.72
CA VAL A 168 5.46 -9.98 14.32
C VAL A 168 6.57 -8.96 14.10
N LEU A 169 7.70 -9.41 13.58
CA LEU A 169 8.77 -8.55 13.08
C LEU A 169 8.72 -8.51 11.56
N VAL A 170 8.66 -7.31 10.98
CA VAL A 170 8.79 -7.09 9.54
C VAL A 170 10.12 -6.41 9.25
N ILE A 171 10.97 -7.05 8.44
CA ILE A 171 12.27 -6.51 8.03
C ILE A 171 12.17 -6.03 6.58
N GLY A 172 12.27 -4.72 6.42
CA GLY A 172 12.00 -3.98 5.19
C GLY A 172 10.59 -3.37 5.18
N ALA A 173 10.49 -2.05 5.13
CA ALA A 173 9.25 -1.27 5.08
C ALA A 173 9.01 -0.66 3.69
N GLY A 174 9.32 -1.42 2.62
CA GLY A 174 8.89 -1.14 1.25
C GLY A 174 7.41 -1.48 1.05
N VAL A 175 6.95 -1.52 -0.20
CA VAL A 175 5.54 -1.80 -0.53
C VAL A 175 5.06 -3.12 0.08
N ALA A 176 5.84 -4.20 -0.04
CA ALA A 176 5.50 -5.50 0.54
C ALA A 176 5.50 -5.45 2.08
N GLY A 177 6.53 -4.83 2.68
CA GLY A 177 6.62 -4.72 4.14
C GLY A 177 5.50 -3.90 4.74
N LEU A 178 5.15 -2.76 4.16
CA LEU A 178 4.01 -1.95 4.61
C LEU A 178 2.68 -2.72 4.49
N ALA A 179 2.49 -3.47 3.39
CA ALA A 179 1.30 -4.32 3.25
C ALA A 179 1.25 -5.43 4.32
N ALA A 180 2.40 -6.05 4.63
CA ALA A 180 2.50 -7.04 5.70
C ALA A 180 2.22 -6.42 7.08
N ILE A 181 2.77 -5.23 7.37
CA ILE A 181 2.50 -4.49 8.62
C ILE A 181 0.99 -4.24 8.78
N GLY A 182 0.34 -3.70 7.74
CA GLY A 182 -1.09 -3.43 7.77
C GLY A 182 -1.94 -4.69 7.98
N ALA A 183 -1.61 -5.77 7.28
CA ALA A 183 -2.32 -7.04 7.40
C ALA A 183 -2.13 -7.66 8.80
N ALA A 184 -0.91 -7.73 9.32
CA ALA A 184 -0.62 -8.30 10.63
C ALA A 184 -1.28 -7.48 11.76
N ASN A 185 -1.25 -6.14 11.66
CA ASN A 185 -1.93 -5.26 12.60
C ASN A 185 -3.46 -5.45 12.55
N SER A 186 -4.04 -5.60 11.35
CA SER A 186 -5.48 -5.86 11.17
C SER A 186 -5.91 -7.21 11.77
N LEU A 187 -5.01 -8.21 11.79
CA LEU A 187 -5.23 -9.49 12.48
C LEU A 187 -5.01 -9.40 14.00
N GLY A 188 -4.65 -8.22 14.53
CA GLY A 188 -4.50 -7.96 15.96
C GLY A 188 -3.16 -8.36 16.56
N ALA A 189 -2.12 -8.58 15.76
CA ALA A 189 -0.77 -8.83 16.23
C ALA A 189 -0.08 -7.55 16.75
N ILE A 190 0.91 -7.73 17.61
CA ILE A 190 1.85 -6.67 17.97
C ILE A 190 2.94 -6.63 16.90
N VAL A 191 2.94 -5.57 16.08
CA VAL A 191 3.84 -5.46 14.93
C VAL A 191 5.01 -4.54 15.24
N ARG A 192 6.22 -5.02 14.98
CA ARG A 192 7.47 -4.26 14.99
C ARG A 192 8.04 -4.27 13.57
N ALA A 193 8.67 -3.19 13.15
CA ALA A 193 9.31 -3.14 11.84
C ALA A 193 10.67 -2.45 11.90
N PHE A 194 11.56 -2.89 11.03
CA PHE A 194 12.86 -2.26 10.80
C PHE A 194 13.07 -1.99 9.31
N ASP A 195 13.63 -0.84 9.00
CA ASP A 195 14.13 -0.50 7.66
C ASP A 195 15.40 0.35 7.80
N SER A 196 16.33 0.21 6.86
CA SER A 196 17.55 1.02 6.83
C SER A 196 17.30 2.49 6.49
N ARG A 197 16.13 2.80 5.96
CA ARG A 197 15.70 4.16 5.57
C ARG A 197 14.89 4.80 6.70
N PRO A 198 15.44 5.80 7.40
CA PRO A 198 14.74 6.44 8.52
C PRO A 198 13.47 7.18 8.12
N GLU A 199 13.37 7.62 6.85
CA GLU A 199 12.21 8.34 6.32
C GLU A 199 10.91 7.51 6.28
N VAL A 200 10.99 6.17 6.35
CA VAL A 200 9.79 5.30 6.38
C VAL A 200 9.19 5.13 7.78
N LYS A 201 9.87 5.63 8.83
CA LYS A 201 9.43 5.53 10.22
C LYS A 201 8.00 6.04 10.44
N GLU A 202 7.68 7.22 9.91
CA GLU A 202 6.34 7.81 10.03
C GLU A 202 5.27 6.93 9.35
N GLN A 203 5.61 6.32 8.21
CA GLN A 203 4.70 5.42 7.50
C GLN A 203 4.42 4.16 8.33
N VAL A 204 5.45 3.54 8.88
CA VAL A 204 5.34 2.36 9.76
C VAL A 204 4.46 2.68 10.98
N GLN A 205 4.74 3.80 11.66
CA GLN A 205 3.99 4.22 12.85
C GLN A 205 2.54 4.57 12.53
N SER A 206 2.27 5.18 11.37
CA SER A 206 0.90 5.49 10.93
C SER A 206 0.05 4.25 10.67
N MET A 207 0.70 3.10 10.40
CA MET A 207 0.05 1.80 10.23
C MET A 207 -0.09 1.02 11.55
N GLY A 208 0.24 1.63 12.68
CA GLY A 208 0.06 1.05 14.02
C GLY A 208 1.20 0.12 14.46
N ALA A 209 2.34 0.11 13.77
CA ALA A 209 3.51 -0.67 14.14
C ALA A 209 4.56 0.16 14.89
N SER A 210 5.38 -0.51 15.71
CA SER A 210 6.54 0.10 16.34
C SER A 210 7.73 0.03 15.38
N PHE A 211 8.36 1.17 15.10
CA PHE A 211 9.58 1.22 14.32
C PHE A 211 10.79 0.99 15.24
N LEU A 212 11.62 0.02 14.89
CA LEU A 212 12.86 -0.29 15.61
C LEU A 212 13.99 0.57 15.04
N GLU A 213 14.79 1.14 15.93
CA GLU A 213 15.93 1.98 15.58
C GLU A 213 17.22 1.37 16.13
N ILE A 214 18.30 1.50 15.40
CA ILE A 214 19.65 1.24 15.89
C ILE A 214 20.30 2.58 16.27
N ASP A 215 21.10 2.58 17.31
CA ASP A 215 21.86 3.79 17.73
C ASP A 215 23.06 4.03 16.80
N PHE A 216 22.76 4.23 15.52
CA PHE A 216 23.74 4.52 14.47
C PHE A 216 23.06 5.25 13.32
N LYS A 217 23.51 6.47 13.03
CA LYS A 217 22.93 7.30 11.97
C LYS A 217 23.76 7.20 10.70
N GLU A 218 23.17 6.63 9.66
CA GLU A 218 23.69 6.63 8.30
C GLU A 218 22.51 6.86 7.35
N GLU A 219 22.72 7.63 6.27
CA GLU A 219 21.67 7.84 5.26
C GLU A 219 21.48 6.57 4.42
N GLY A 220 20.33 5.90 4.60
CA GLY A 220 20.01 4.61 3.98
C GLY A 220 19.23 4.69 2.66
N GLY A 221 18.83 5.88 2.21
CA GLY A 221 18.05 6.07 0.98
C GLY A 221 18.92 6.23 -0.25
N SER A 222 18.60 5.52 -1.35
CA SER A 222 19.26 5.69 -2.66
C SER A 222 18.54 6.71 -3.56
N GLY A 223 17.39 7.23 -3.12
CA GLY A 223 16.55 8.16 -3.89
C GLY A 223 15.61 7.48 -4.90
N ASP A 224 15.79 6.20 -5.21
CA ASP A 224 14.98 5.40 -6.14
C ASP A 224 13.94 4.49 -5.45
N GLY A 225 13.80 4.64 -4.12
CA GLY A 225 12.88 3.85 -3.29
C GLY A 225 13.45 2.51 -2.79
N TYR A 226 14.71 2.18 -3.11
CA TYR A 226 15.44 1.05 -2.57
C TYR A 226 16.37 1.46 -1.42
N ALA A 227 16.76 0.47 -0.60
CA ALA A 227 17.79 0.67 0.40
C ALA A 227 19.17 0.77 -0.27
N LYS A 228 20.00 1.70 0.19
CA LYS A 228 21.41 1.81 -0.19
C LYS A 228 22.21 0.67 0.43
N VAL A 229 23.35 0.33 -0.16
CA VAL A 229 24.31 -0.54 0.51
C VAL A 229 24.87 0.21 1.71
N MET A 230 24.60 -0.30 2.91
CA MET A 230 24.97 0.30 4.18
C MET A 230 26.39 -0.12 4.59
N SER A 231 26.99 0.64 5.51
CA SER A 231 28.31 0.31 6.06
C SER A 231 28.33 -1.03 6.81
N GLU A 232 29.50 -1.62 6.96
CA GLU A 232 29.67 -2.85 7.73
C GLU A 232 29.22 -2.69 9.20
N GLU A 233 29.49 -1.53 9.79
CA GLU A 233 29.08 -1.22 11.17
C GLU A 233 27.56 -1.14 11.30
N PHE A 234 26.88 -0.50 10.35
CA PHE A 234 25.41 -0.48 10.31
C PHE A 234 24.85 -1.91 10.22
N ASN A 235 25.39 -2.70 9.28
CA ASN A 235 24.94 -4.07 9.05
C ASN A 235 25.16 -4.93 10.31
N ARG A 236 26.30 -4.78 11.00
CA ARG A 236 26.59 -5.49 12.25
C ARG A 236 25.54 -5.17 13.31
N ARG A 237 25.24 -3.89 13.54
CA ARG A 237 24.23 -3.48 14.53
C ARG A 237 22.82 -3.91 14.16
N ALA A 238 22.48 -3.88 12.88
CA ALA A 238 21.19 -4.40 12.40
C ALA A 238 21.08 -5.91 12.67
N MET A 239 22.13 -6.68 12.43
CA MET A 239 22.15 -8.12 12.73
C MET A 239 22.03 -8.41 14.23
N GLU A 240 22.65 -7.60 15.11
CA GLU A 240 22.48 -7.69 16.56
C GLU A 240 21.02 -7.44 16.96
N LEU A 241 20.37 -6.40 16.40
CA LEU A 241 18.95 -6.12 16.62
C LEU A 241 18.07 -7.30 16.16
N TYR A 242 18.34 -7.88 15.00
CA TYR A 242 17.56 -9.04 14.51
C TYR A 242 17.74 -10.25 15.43
N ALA A 243 18.94 -10.50 15.94
CA ALA A 243 19.21 -11.59 16.88
C ALA A 243 18.47 -11.41 18.21
N GLU A 244 18.36 -10.19 18.73
CA GLU A 244 17.55 -9.89 19.92
C GLU A 244 16.07 -10.09 19.66
N GLN A 245 15.56 -9.57 18.53
CA GLN A 245 14.15 -9.70 18.18
C GLN A 245 13.77 -11.15 17.92
N ALA A 246 14.61 -11.95 17.28
CA ALA A 246 14.35 -13.36 16.99
C ALA A 246 13.98 -14.18 18.25
N LYS A 247 14.56 -13.84 19.41
CA LYS A 247 14.25 -14.50 20.70
C LYS A 247 12.88 -14.13 21.25
N GLU A 248 12.34 -12.97 20.84
CA GLU A 248 11.11 -12.43 21.43
C GLU A 248 9.88 -12.63 20.55
N VAL A 249 10.06 -12.53 19.21
CA VAL A 249 8.94 -12.56 18.27
C VAL A 249 8.49 -13.99 17.96
N ASP A 250 7.30 -14.10 17.47
CA ASP A 250 6.69 -15.36 17.07
C ASP A 250 6.75 -15.54 15.54
N ILE A 251 6.77 -14.41 14.80
CA ILE A 251 6.76 -14.40 13.34
C ILE A 251 7.77 -13.36 12.83
N ILE A 252 8.55 -13.74 11.82
CA ILE A 252 9.45 -12.83 11.09
C ILE A 252 9.04 -12.83 9.62
N ILE A 253 8.86 -11.65 9.02
CA ILE A 253 8.61 -11.47 7.58
C ILE A 253 9.74 -10.62 7.01
N THR A 254 10.49 -11.19 6.05
CA THR A 254 11.60 -10.50 5.40
C THR A 254 11.24 -10.11 3.97
N THR A 255 11.57 -8.87 3.59
CA THR A 255 11.21 -8.30 2.28
C THR A 255 12.39 -7.65 1.56
N ALA A 256 13.62 -7.83 2.05
CA ALA A 256 14.78 -7.17 1.48
C ALA A 256 15.22 -7.84 0.17
N ALA A 257 15.05 -7.14 -0.93
CA ALA A 257 15.48 -7.56 -2.25
C ALA A 257 16.33 -6.44 -2.90
N ILE A 258 17.38 -6.85 -3.61
CA ILE A 258 18.22 -5.96 -4.41
C ILE A 258 18.02 -6.37 -5.88
N LEU A 259 17.57 -5.43 -6.70
CA LEU A 259 17.33 -5.70 -8.13
C LEU A 259 18.59 -6.22 -8.81
N GLY A 260 18.47 -7.37 -9.50
CA GLY A 260 19.57 -7.96 -10.27
C GLY A 260 20.71 -8.54 -9.44
N LYS A 261 20.56 -8.65 -8.12
CA LYS A 261 21.57 -9.25 -7.22
C LYS A 261 20.92 -10.31 -6.30
N PRO A 262 21.69 -11.24 -5.76
CA PRO A 262 21.22 -12.13 -4.70
C PRO A 262 20.72 -11.34 -3.49
N ALA A 263 19.67 -11.86 -2.85
CA ALA A 263 19.12 -11.26 -1.64
C ALA A 263 20.15 -11.24 -0.49
N PRO A 264 20.19 -10.18 0.31
CA PRO A 264 21.08 -10.15 1.48
C PRO A 264 20.62 -11.15 2.53
N ARG A 265 21.58 -11.83 3.17
CA ARG A 265 21.30 -12.74 4.28
C ARG A 265 21.08 -11.93 5.55
N LEU A 266 19.86 -11.89 6.06
CA LEU A 266 19.46 -11.09 7.23
C LEU A 266 19.20 -11.94 8.47
N ILE A 267 18.66 -13.16 8.27
CA ILE A 267 18.35 -14.09 9.35
C ILE A 267 19.28 -15.29 9.24
N THR A 268 20.18 -15.43 10.21
CA THR A 268 21.16 -16.51 10.29
C THR A 268 20.53 -17.80 10.85
N LYS A 269 21.26 -18.91 10.78
CA LYS A 269 20.85 -20.18 11.40
C LYS A 269 20.68 -20.03 12.91
N GLU A 270 21.65 -19.38 13.57
CA GLU A 270 21.66 -19.15 15.01
C GLU A 270 20.45 -18.32 15.48
N MET A 271 20.03 -17.35 14.66
CA MET A 271 18.82 -16.57 14.96
C MET A 271 17.58 -17.45 14.89
N VAL A 272 17.43 -18.27 13.85
CA VAL A 272 16.29 -19.21 13.72
C VAL A 272 16.30 -20.24 14.85
N ASP A 273 17.48 -20.77 15.17
CA ASP A 273 17.62 -21.77 16.24
C ASP A 273 17.29 -21.18 17.64
N SER A 274 17.39 -19.84 17.78
CA SER A 274 17.02 -19.11 19.00
C SER A 274 15.53 -18.77 19.09
N MET A 275 14.76 -18.94 18.01
CA MET A 275 13.32 -18.68 18.00
C MET A 275 12.55 -19.74 18.81
N LYS A 276 11.37 -19.37 19.26
CA LYS A 276 10.49 -20.29 19.99
C LYS A 276 9.99 -21.40 19.06
N PRO A 277 9.84 -22.64 19.54
CA PRO A 277 9.17 -23.71 18.77
C PRO A 277 7.79 -23.28 18.30
N GLY A 278 7.46 -23.59 17.03
CA GLY A 278 6.21 -23.18 16.41
C GLY A 278 6.21 -21.77 15.82
N SER A 279 7.33 -21.02 15.92
CA SER A 279 7.51 -19.74 15.24
C SER A 279 7.55 -19.93 13.71
N VAL A 280 7.30 -18.83 12.98
CA VAL A 280 7.25 -18.83 11.51
C VAL A 280 8.14 -17.72 10.94
N VAL A 281 8.93 -18.06 9.93
CA VAL A 281 9.66 -17.07 9.11
C VAL A 281 9.09 -17.11 7.70
N VAL A 282 8.69 -15.96 7.15
CA VAL A 282 8.26 -15.83 5.75
C VAL A 282 9.29 -15.00 5.01
N ASP A 283 9.87 -15.60 3.99
CA ASP A 283 10.93 -14.99 3.19
C ASP A 283 10.41 -14.62 1.80
N LEU A 284 10.12 -13.34 1.58
CA LEU A 284 9.64 -12.82 0.29
C LEU A 284 10.76 -12.70 -0.76
N ALA A 285 12.02 -12.86 -0.37
CA ALA A 285 13.16 -12.83 -1.26
C ALA A 285 13.63 -14.24 -1.70
N ALA A 286 12.87 -15.28 -1.42
CA ALA A 286 13.24 -16.68 -1.70
C ALA A 286 13.65 -16.94 -3.15
N ALA A 287 12.99 -16.28 -4.13
CA ALA A 287 13.32 -16.39 -5.55
C ALA A 287 14.74 -15.92 -5.91
N THR A 288 15.35 -15.06 -5.09
CA THR A 288 16.70 -14.50 -5.31
C THR A 288 17.73 -14.97 -4.27
N GLY A 289 17.50 -16.15 -3.70
CA GLY A 289 18.40 -16.79 -2.74
C GLY A 289 17.98 -16.65 -1.27
N GLY A 290 17.01 -15.81 -0.96
CA GLY A 290 16.39 -15.66 0.35
C GLY A 290 17.18 -14.83 1.36
N ASN A 291 16.43 -14.19 2.26
CA ASN A 291 16.98 -13.43 3.39
C ASN A 291 17.26 -14.32 4.61
N CYS A 292 16.64 -15.49 4.71
CA CYS A 292 16.83 -16.44 5.81
C CYS A 292 17.75 -17.59 5.38
N ALA A 293 18.62 -18.04 6.30
CA ALA A 293 19.61 -19.08 6.02
C ALA A 293 19.01 -20.47 5.73
N TYR A 294 17.81 -20.73 6.23
CA TYR A 294 17.07 -21.99 6.01
C TYR A 294 16.08 -21.91 4.85
N THR A 295 15.99 -20.80 4.12
CA THR A 295 15.06 -20.66 3.00
C THR A 295 15.39 -21.60 1.85
N GLU A 296 14.41 -22.40 1.45
CA GLU A 296 14.39 -23.15 0.19
C GLU A 296 13.30 -22.59 -0.71
N ALA A 297 13.67 -22.17 -1.92
CA ALA A 297 12.74 -21.58 -2.89
C ALA A 297 11.59 -22.54 -3.23
N GLY A 298 10.36 -22.05 -3.15
CA GLY A 298 9.15 -22.82 -3.47
C GLY A 298 8.65 -23.75 -2.37
N LYS A 299 9.33 -23.83 -1.20
CA LYS A 299 9.01 -24.81 -0.14
C LYS A 299 8.74 -24.18 1.20
N VAL A 300 8.12 -25.00 2.07
CA VAL A 300 8.09 -24.78 3.53
C VAL A 300 9.06 -25.78 4.16
N VAL A 301 10.02 -25.28 4.91
CA VAL A 301 11.02 -26.05 5.65
C VAL A 301 10.70 -25.98 7.13
N THR A 302 10.72 -27.11 7.84
CA THR A 302 10.60 -27.14 9.30
C THR A 302 11.97 -27.50 9.88
N THR A 303 12.48 -26.66 10.75
CA THR A 303 13.78 -26.86 11.42
C THR A 303 13.68 -27.84 12.58
N GLU A 304 14.82 -28.28 13.14
CA GLU A 304 14.87 -29.21 14.29
C GLU A 304 14.16 -28.64 15.54
N ASN A 305 14.24 -27.32 15.75
CA ASN A 305 13.53 -26.63 16.84
C ASN A 305 12.09 -26.25 16.49
N GLN A 306 11.50 -26.86 15.45
CA GLN A 306 10.09 -26.70 15.03
C GLN A 306 9.74 -25.27 14.55
N VAL A 307 10.69 -24.51 14.03
CA VAL A 307 10.44 -23.25 13.33
C VAL A 307 10.14 -23.54 11.87
N LYS A 308 9.08 -22.94 11.33
CA LYS A 308 8.68 -23.11 9.92
C LYS A 308 9.20 -21.95 9.07
N ILE A 309 9.88 -22.27 7.99
CA ILE A 309 10.42 -21.29 7.04
C ILE A 309 9.63 -21.38 5.73
N ILE A 310 8.88 -20.35 5.41
CA ILE A 310 8.06 -20.27 4.19
C ILE A 310 8.87 -19.55 3.12
N GLY A 311 9.34 -20.30 2.12
CA GLY A 311 10.12 -19.81 0.98
C GLY A 311 9.34 -19.76 -0.33
N TYR A 312 8.04 -19.52 -0.32
CA TYR A 312 7.24 -19.46 -1.54
C TYR A 312 7.71 -18.36 -2.49
N THR A 313 7.69 -18.64 -3.78
CA THR A 313 8.07 -17.71 -4.85
C THR A 313 6.87 -17.18 -5.63
N ASP A 314 5.68 -17.66 -5.33
CA ASP A 314 4.43 -17.49 -6.06
C ASP A 314 3.36 -16.73 -5.28
N PHE A 315 3.75 -15.92 -4.27
CA PHE A 315 2.79 -15.22 -3.40
C PHE A 315 1.67 -14.47 -4.15
N PRO A 316 1.92 -13.71 -5.24
CA PRO A 316 0.85 -13.08 -6.00
C PRO A 316 -0.09 -14.08 -6.66
N SER A 317 0.41 -15.22 -7.12
CA SER A 317 -0.37 -16.29 -7.73
C SER A 317 -1.28 -17.00 -6.71
N ARG A 318 -0.95 -16.95 -5.41
CA ARG A 318 -1.78 -17.48 -4.30
C ARG A 318 -2.96 -16.58 -3.92
N LEU A 319 -3.09 -15.41 -4.57
CA LEU A 319 -4.26 -14.53 -4.50
C LEU A 319 -4.69 -14.15 -5.93
N PRO A 320 -5.03 -15.13 -6.78
CA PRO A 320 -5.03 -14.97 -8.22
C PRO A 320 -6.08 -13.99 -8.73
N THR A 321 -7.30 -13.99 -8.17
CA THR A 321 -8.38 -13.08 -8.57
C THR A 321 -7.99 -11.62 -8.42
N GLN A 322 -7.45 -11.24 -7.24
CA GLN A 322 -7.05 -9.87 -6.96
C GLN A 322 -5.79 -9.46 -7.72
N SER A 323 -4.83 -10.38 -7.82
CA SER A 323 -3.58 -10.17 -8.57
C SER A 323 -3.84 -9.94 -10.06
N SER A 324 -4.69 -10.76 -10.67
CA SER A 324 -5.09 -10.61 -12.08
C SER A 324 -5.80 -9.26 -12.31
N GLN A 325 -6.67 -8.86 -11.38
CA GLN A 325 -7.36 -7.57 -11.50
C GLN A 325 -6.39 -6.39 -11.43
N LEU A 326 -5.39 -6.41 -10.51
CA LEU A 326 -4.40 -5.34 -10.39
C LEU A 326 -3.44 -5.35 -11.57
N TYR A 327 -2.91 -6.51 -11.95
CA TYR A 327 -2.02 -6.65 -13.09
C TYR A 327 -2.70 -6.21 -14.39
N GLY A 328 -3.90 -6.70 -14.67
CA GLY A 328 -4.68 -6.27 -15.83
C GLY A 328 -4.98 -4.77 -15.83
N THR A 329 -5.16 -4.16 -14.66
CA THR A 329 -5.30 -2.69 -14.55
C THR A 329 -4.00 -1.97 -14.88
N ASN A 330 -2.83 -2.50 -14.48
CA ASN A 330 -1.54 -1.94 -14.89
C ASN A 330 -1.36 -2.01 -16.40
N LEU A 331 -1.74 -3.13 -17.06
CA LEU A 331 -1.71 -3.29 -18.51
C LEU A 331 -2.67 -2.31 -19.23
N VAL A 332 -3.89 -2.13 -18.71
CA VAL A 332 -4.83 -1.13 -19.25
C VAL A 332 -4.26 0.29 -19.15
N ASN A 333 -3.57 0.61 -18.07
CA ASN A 333 -2.95 1.92 -17.91
C ASN A 333 -1.78 2.13 -18.89
N LEU A 334 -0.98 1.09 -19.18
CA LEU A 334 0.01 1.11 -20.24
C LEU A 334 -0.67 1.31 -21.61
N LEU A 335 -1.74 0.57 -21.87
CA LEU A 335 -2.49 0.67 -23.12
C LEU A 335 -3.06 2.08 -23.37
N LYS A 336 -3.47 2.79 -22.33
CA LYS A 336 -3.91 4.20 -22.43
C LYS A 336 -2.79 5.15 -22.88
N LEU A 337 -1.53 4.85 -22.55
CA LEU A 337 -0.38 5.62 -23.05
C LEU A 337 -0.05 5.27 -24.50
N LEU A 338 -0.21 3.99 -24.88
CA LEU A 338 0.03 3.50 -26.25
C LEU A 338 -1.07 3.90 -27.23
N CYS A 339 -2.32 4.10 -26.76
CA CYS A 339 -3.49 4.39 -27.60
C CYS A 339 -4.19 5.65 -27.08
N LYS A 340 -3.56 6.81 -27.27
CA LYS A 340 -4.08 8.12 -26.82
C LYS A 340 -5.39 8.50 -27.52
N GLU A 341 -5.52 8.15 -28.80
CA GLU A 341 -6.68 8.45 -29.65
C GLU A 341 -7.86 7.48 -29.45
N LYS A 342 -7.67 6.40 -28.72
CA LYS A 342 -8.68 5.35 -28.48
C LYS A 342 -9.25 4.71 -29.77
N ASP A 343 -8.40 4.58 -30.77
CA ASP A 343 -8.71 4.06 -32.11
C ASP A 343 -8.38 2.56 -32.28
N GLY A 344 -8.01 1.89 -31.19
CA GLY A 344 -7.63 0.48 -31.20
C GLY A 344 -6.27 0.19 -31.85
N LYS A 345 -5.39 1.19 -31.90
CA LYS A 345 -4.02 1.06 -32.43
C LYS A 345 -2.99 1.46 -31.38
N ILE A 346 -1.92 0.69 -31.28
CA ILE A 346 -0.80 1.02 -30.42
C ILE A 346 0.20 1.92 -31.17
N ASN A 347 0.74 2.90 -30.45
CA ASN A 347 1.85 3.73 -30.91
C ASN A 347 2.93 3.77 -29.82
N ILE A 348 4.09 3.18 -30.10
CA ILE A 348 5.24 3.18 -29.20
C ILE A 348 6.06 4.46 -29.46
N ASP A 349 5.68 5.53 -28.80
CA ASP A 349 6.31 6.84 -28.88
C ASP A 349 7.56 6.87 -27.98
N PHE A 350 8.78 6.94 -28.56
CA PHE A 350 10.04 6.98 -27.83
C PHE A 350 10.39 8.34 -27.22
N ASP A 351 9.65 9.39 -27.56
CA ASP A 351 9.76 10.68 -26.88
C ASP A 351 9.10 10.59 -25.48
N ASP A 352 8.21 9.62 -25.29
CA ASP A 352 7.64 9.32 -23.98
C ASP A 352 8.60 8.42 -23.17
N VAL A 353 9.19 9.02 -22.12
CA VAL A 353 10.16 8.35 -21.22
C VAL A 353 9.61 7.03 -20.63
N VAL A 354 8.30 6.93 -20.40
CA VAL A 354 7.68 5.72 -19.87
C VAL A 354 7.66 4.62 -20.92
N LEU A 355 7.19 4.94 -22.14
CA LEU A 355 7.12 3.99 -23.24
C LEU A 355 8.52 3.54 -23.67
N ARG A 356 9.50 4.46 -23.72
CA ARG A 356 10.88 4.11 -23.94
C ARG A 356 11.44 3.18 -22.85
N GLY A 357 11.07 3.42 -21.57
CA GLY A 357 11.56 2.63 -20.44
C GLY A 357 11.05 1.19 -20.43
N VAL A 358 9.79 0.98 -20.80
CA VAL A 358 9.18 -0.37 -20.83
C VAL A 358 9.51 -1.14 -22.09
N THR A 359 9.94 -0.49 -23.18
CA THR A 359 10.25 -1.16 -24.44
C THR A 359 11.64 -1.76 -24.38
N VAL A 360 11.75 -3.09 -24.49
CA VAL A 360 13.02 -3.83 -24.42
C VAL A 360 13.43 -4.44 -25.75
N VAL A 361 12.48 -4.69 -26.66
CA VAL A 361 12.75 -5.06 -28.07
C VAL A 361 11.78 -4.27 -28.95
N ARG A 362 12.29 -3.74 -30.08
CA ARG A 362 11.50 -3.08 -31.12
C ARG A 362 12.06 -3.38 -32.49
N ASP A 363 11.20 -3.79 -33.42
CA ASP A 363 11.53 -4.02 -34.85
C ASP A 363 12.77 -4.92 -35.05
N GLY A 364 12.99 -5.91 -34.16
CA GLY A 364 14.12 -6.82 -34.22
C GLY A 364 15.41 -6.25 -33.62
N GLU A 365 15.35 -5.17 -32.88
CA GLU A 365 16.50 -4.58 -32.18
C GLU A 365 16.26 -4.57 -30.66
N GLU A 366 17.26 -4.97 -29.89
CA GLU A 366 17.22 -4.87 -28.44
C GLU A 366 17.48 -3.43 -28.02
N ILE A 367 16.53 -2.84 -27.26
CA ILE A 367 16.63 -1.47 -26.76
C ILE A 367 17.40 -1.47 -25.43
N PRO A 368 18.51 -0.73 -25.33
CA PRO A 368 19.27 -0.64 -24.08
C PRO A 368 18.42 0.00 -22.97
N PRO A 369 18.68 -0.36 -21.69
CA PRO A 369 17.98 0.24 -20.55
C PRO A 369 18.03 1.78 -20.63
N ALA A 370 16.88 2.42 -20.46
CA ALA A 370 16.83 3.86 -20.43
C ALA A 370 17.65 4.36 -19.21
N GLN A 371 18.66 5.21 -19.47
CA GLN A 371 19.35 5.96 -18.41
C GLN A 371 18.39 7.08 -17.95
N ILE A 372 17.42 6.74 -17.14
CA ILE A 372 16.54 7.72 -16.53
C ILE A 372 17.30 8.30 -15.35
N GLN A 373 17.79 9.53 -15.47
CA GLN A 373 18.19 10.30 -14.30
C GLN A 373 16.94 10.48 -13.45
N VAL A 374 16.83 9.68 -12.41
CA VAL A 374 15.80 9.88 -11.40
C VAL A 374 16.17 11.20 -10.71
N SER A 375 15.56 12.28 -11.16
CA SER A 375 15.54 13.53 -10.42
C SER A 375 15.00 13.17 -9.04
N ALA A 376 15.75 13.48 -7.99
CA ALA A 376 15.37 13.23 -6.61
C ALA A 376 13.88 13.53 -6.47
N GLN A 377 13.09 12.51 -6.13
CA GLN A 377 11.64 12.64 -6.07
C GLN A 377 11.30 13.87 -5.24
N PRO A 378 10.48 14.80 -5.74
CA PRO A 378 9.83 15.72 -4.84
C PRO A 378 9.07 14.82 -3.84
N LYS A 379 9.28 15.03 -2.54
CA LYS A 379 8.53 14.35 -1.47
C LYS A 379 7.09 14.20 -1.94
N GLN A 380 6.68 12.99 -2.30
CA GLN A 380 5.27 12.69 -2.49
C GLN A 380 4.63 12.78 -1.12
N GLU A 381 4.11 13.96 -0.83
CA GLU A 381 3.00 14.08 0.08
C GLU A 381 1.92 13.15 -0.47
N ALA A 382 1.67 12.07 0.24
CA ALA A 382 0.50 11.25 0.00
C ALA A 382 -0.70 12.21 0.03
N LYS A 383 -1.22 12.55 -1.15
CA LYS A 383 -2.57 13.09 -1.28
C LYS A 383 -3.55 11.96 -0.98
N ALA A 384 -3.55 11.50 0.28
CA ALA A 384 -4.80 11.18 0.91
C ALA A 384 -5.59 12.48 0.83
N ALA A 385 -6.77 12.44 0.21
CA ALA A 385 -7.69 13.55 0.17
C ALA A 385 -8.10 13.92 1.61
N GLN A 386 -7.28 14.73 2.22
CA GLN A 386 -7.61 15.56 3.36
C GLN A 386 -6.93 16.89 3.10
N SER A 387 -7.72 17.93 3.02
CA SER A 387 -7.29 19.31 3.10
C SER A 387 -6.45 19.48 4.37
N ALA A 388 -5.15 19.15 4.27
CA ALA A 388 -4.21 19.50 5.30
C ALA A 388 -3.91 20.99 5.11
N VAL A 389 -4.46 21.80 5.99
CA VAL A 389 -3.95 23.13 6.27
C VAL A 389 -2.43 23.06 6.30
N LYS A 390 -1.76 23.85 5.45
CA LYS A 390 -0.32 24.09 5.50
C LYS A 390 0.09 24.33 6.95
N LYS A 391 0.69 23.34 7.57
CA LYS A 391 1.51 23.59 8.75
C LYS A 391 2.79 24.24 8.22
N GLU A 392 2.88 25.56 8.34
CA GLU A 392 4.14 26.25 8.36
C GLU A 392 5.02 25.55 9.42
N GLU A 393 6.28 25.31 9.08
CA GLU A 393 7.28 24.89 10.07
C GLU A 393 7.30 25.96 11.16
N GLU A 394 6.61 25.70 12.25
CA GLU A 394 6.73 26.51 13.44
C GLU A 394 8.19 26.37 13.94
N LYS A 395 8.96 27.42 13.75
CA LYS A 395 10.17 27.61 14.55
C LYS A 395 9.81 27.32 16.00
N PRO A 396 10.64 26.58 16.76
CA PRO A 396 10.32 26.26 18.14
C PRO A 396 10.00 27.56 18.86
N ALA A 397 8.75 27.68 19.28
CA ALA A 397 8.26 28.87 19.96
C ALA A 397 9.12 29.14 21.19
N ASP A 398 9.63 30.36 21.30
CA ASP A 398 10.44 30.79 22.45
C ASP A 398 9.65 30.42 23.73
N PRO A 399 10.22 29.60 24.64
CA PRO A 399 9.54 29.20 25.85
C PRO A 399 9.02 30.39 26.67
N ARG A 400 9.64 31.56 26.55
CA ARG A 400 9.22 32.81 27.19
C ARG A 400 7.86 33.29 26.70
N ILE A 401 7.55 33.12 25.40
CA ILE A 401 6.25 33.48 24.82
C ILE A 401 5.16 32.53 25.38
N LYS A 402 5.45 31.23 25.46
CA LYS A 402 4.53 30.24 26.04
C LYS A 402 4.18 30.56 27.52
N TYR A 403 5.19 30.83 28.31
CA TYR A 403 4.97 31.22 29.71
C TYR A 403 4.30 32.60 29.86
N GLY A 404 4.60 33.55 28.98
CA GLY A 404 3.95 34.86 28.92
C GLY A 404 2.47 34.77 28.61
N VAL A 405 2.07 33.95 27.64
CA VAL A 405 0.67 33.69 27.29
C VAL A 405 -0.04 32.99 28.44
N MET A 406 0.58 31.97 29.06
CA MET A 406 -0.03 31.31 30.25
C MET A 406 -0.22 32.26 31.41
N ALA A 407 0.75 33.12 31.72
CA ALA A 407 0.65 34.13 32.74
C ALA A 407 -0.46 35.16 32.42
N GLY A 408 -0.55 35.62 31.16
CA GLY A 408 -1.58 36.54 30.70
C GLY A 408 -3.00 35.95 30.84
N VAL A 409 -3.18 34.69 30.44
CA VAL A 409 -4.45 33.95 30.63
C VAL A 409 -4.77 33.79 32.11
N GLY A 410 -3.80 33.48 32.95
CA GLY A 410 -3.98 33.39 34.41
C GLY A 410 -4.42 34.69 35.03
N VAL A 411 -3.79 35.81 34.67
CA VAL A 411 -4.16 37.15 35.15
C VAL A 411 -5.57 37.54 34.70
N LEU A 412 -5.91 37.26 33.41
CA LEU A 412 -7.27 37.51 32.90
C LEU A 412 -8.31 36.68 33.66
N PHE A 413 -8.00 35.44 33.99
CA PHE A 413 -8.88 34.58 34.76
C PHE A 413 -9.11 35.07 36.19
N LEU A 414 -8.05 35.51 36.86
CA LEU A 414 -8.11 36.10 38.21
C LEU A 414 -8.90 37.42 38.21
N TRP A 415 -8.71 38.26 37.20
CA TRP A 415 -9.46 39.48 37.02
C TRP A 415 -10.96 39.20 36.83
N LEU A 416 -11.29 38.26 35.92
CA LEU A 416 -12.68 37.85 35.69
C LEU A 416 -13.31 37.28 36.95
N ALA A 417 -12.59 36.48 37.72
CA ALA A 417 -13.06 35.92 38.99
C ALA A 417 -13.34 37.01 40.07
N SER A 418 -12.63 38.13 40.00
CA SER A 418 -12.81 39.24 40.97
C SER A 418 -14.00 40.14 40.66
N VAL A 419 -14.43 40.23 39.39
CA VAL A 419 -15.46 41.19 38.94
C VAL A 419 -16.80 40.51 38.60
N ALA A 420 -16.78 39.21 38.26
CA ALA A 420 -17.97 38.53 37.80
C ALA A 420 -18.92 38.10 38.92
N PRO A 421 -20.26 38.11 38.69
CA PRO A 421 -21.24 37.61 39.66
C PRO A 421 -21.04 36.12 39.97
N ALA A 422 -21.35 35.68 41.19
CA ALA A 422 -21.17 34.31 41.65
C ALA A 422 -21.90 33.28 40.77
N ALA A 423 -23.09 33.59 40.25
CA ALA A 423 -23.85 32.75 39.35
C ALA A 423 -23.11 32.52 38.01
N PHE A 424 -22.45 33.56 37.45
CA PHE A 424 -21.65 33.46 36.26
C PHE A 424 -20.41 32.57 36.49
N LEU A 425 -19.72 32.78 37.62
CA LEU A 425 -18.52 31.99 37.96
C LEU A 425 -18.83 30.50 38.08
N SER A 426 -19.98 30.12 38.63
CA SER A 426 -20.42 28.73 38.71
C SER A 426 -20.57 28.11 37.33
N HIS A 427 -21.31 28.75 36.42
CA HIS A 427 -21.50 28.26 35.04
C HIS A 427 -20.20 28.25 34.24
N PHE A 428 -19.35 29.26 34.41
CA PHE A 428 -18.07 29.39 33.75
C PHE A 428 -17.07 28.31 34.20
N THR A 429 -17.06 27.97 35.49
CA THR A 429 -16.23 26.89 36.02
C THR A 429 -16.62 25.53 35.41
N VAL A 430 -17.92 25.24 35.32
CA VAL A 430 -18.43 24.03 34.69
C VAL A 430 -18.06 23.99 33.20
N PHE A 431 -18.16 25.11 32.49
CA PHE A 431 -17.76 25.22 31.08
C PHE A 431 -16.28 24.96 30.89
N VAL A 432 -15.39 25.56 31.67
CA VAL A 432 -13.95 25.34 31.57
C VAL A 432 -13.59 23.88 31.87
N LEU A 433 -14.19 23.30 32.92
CA LEU A 433 -13.97 21.90 33.26
C LEU A 433 -14.43 20.97 32.12
N ALA A 434 -15.59 21.24 31.53
CA ALA A 434 -16.10 20.48 30.38
C ALA A 434 -15.18 20.59 29.16
N CYS A 435 -14.60 21.78 28.89
CA CYS A 435 -13.62 21.97 27.83
C CYS A 435 -12.34 21.14 28.07
N VAL A 436 -11.81 21.16 29.31
CA VAL A 436 -10.61 20.38 29.66
C VAL A 436 -10.88 18.89 29.52
N VAL A 437 -11.99 18.39 30.07
CA VAL A 437 -12.35 16.96 29.95
C VAL A 437 -12.58 16.58 28.48
N GLY A 438 -13.30 17.40 27.73
CA GLY A 438 -13.58 17.20 26.32
C GLY A 438 -12.29 17.13 25.49
N TYR A 439 -11.34 18.03 25.74
CA TYR A 439 -10.03 18.03 25.11
C TYR A 439 -9.27 16.71 25.35
N TYR A 440 -9.15 16.27 26.60
CA TYR A 440 -8.48 15.02 26.94
C TYR A 440 -9.16 13.79 26.33
N VAL A 441 -10.50 13.77 26.33
CA VAL A 441 -11.27 12.67 25.74
C VAL A 441 -11.02 12.60 24.23
N VAL A 442 -11.13 13.73 23.52
CA VAL A 442 -10.95 13.77 22.06
C VAL A 442 -9.51 13.44 21.66
N TRP A 443 -8.52 13.94 22.40
CA TRP A 443 -7.10 13.76 22.08
C TRP A 443 -6.63 12.30 22.25
N ASN A 444 -7.22 11.56 23.18
CA ASN A 444 -6.86 10.16 23.45
C ASN A 444 -7.71 9.13 22.70
N VAL A 445 -8.62 9.57 21.82
CA VAL A 445 -9.41 8.65 20.99
C VAL A 445 -8.54 8.09 19.85
N SER A 446 -8.58 6.78 19.64
CA SER A 446 -7.91 6.15 18.51
C SER A 446 -8.40 6.70 17.17
N HIS A 447 -7.51 6.81 16.17
CA HIS A 447 -7.83 7.38 14.85
C HIS A 447 -9.03 6.70 14.16
N ALA A 448 -9.24 5.41 14.40
CA ALA A 448 -10.38 4.65 13.88
C ALA A 448 -11.74 5.14 14.41
N LEU A 449 -11.78 5.77 15.59
CA LEU A 449 -12.99 6.28 16.21
C LEU A 449 -13.22 7.78 16.00
N HIS A 450 -12.26 8.49 15.38
CA HIS A 450 -12.43 9.92 15.08
C HIS A 450 -13.66 10.20 14.21
N THR A 451 -13.96 9.34 13.27
CA THR A 451 -15.09 9.53 12.34
C THR A 451 -16.46 9.35 13.00
N PRO A 452 -16.72 8.28 13.79
CA PRO A 452 -17.93 8.21 14.60
C PRO A 452 -18.05 9.38 15.58
N LEU A 453 -16.94 9.84 16.16
CA LEU A 453 -16.91 10.98 17.08
C LEU A 453 -17.34 12.29 16.39
N MET A 454 -16.92 12.51 15.13
CA MET A 454 -17.36 13.67 14.34
C MET A 454 -18.88 13.68 14.13
N ALA A 455 -19.52 12.54 13.96
CA ALA A 455 -20.98 12.45 13.86
C ALA A 455 -21.67 12.83 15.17
N VAL A 456 -21.11 12.44 16.33
CA VAL A 456 -21.64 12.79 17.66
C VAL A 456 -21.46 14.29 17.96
N THR A 457 -20.31 14.88 17.60
CA THR A 457 -20.07 16.32 17.79
C THR A 457 -21.03 17.18 16.97
N ASN A 458 -21.51 16.69 15.82
CA ASN A 458 -22.54 17.38 15.03
C ASN A 458 -23.89 17.44 15.77
N ALA A 459 -24.25 16.43 16.55
CA ALA A 459 -25.45 16.45 17.38
C ALA A 459 -25.34 17.52 18.51
N ILE A 460 -24.14 17.69 19.08
CA ILE A 460 -23.87 18.74 20.08
C ILE A 460 -24.05 20.14 19.49
N SER A 461 -23.65 20.34 18.23
CA SER A 461 -23.88 21.62 17.53
C SER A 461 -25.36 21.97 17.41
N GLY A 462 -26.27 21.00 17.40
CA GLY A 462 -27.72 21.21 17.43
C GLY A 462 -28.18 21.88 18.74
N ILE A 463 -27.56 21.57 19.87
CA ILE A 463 -27.86 22.20 21.17
C ILE A 463 -27.49 23.69 21.16
N ILE A 464 -26.37 24.03 20.48
CA ILE A 464 -25.93 25.44 20.33
C ILE A 464 -26.97 26.24 19.56
N ILE A 465 -27.57 25.68 18.50
CA ILE A 465 -28.64 26.34 17.72
C ILE A 465 -29.84 26.62 18.62
N VAL A 466 -30.29 25.63 19.42
CA VAL A 466 -31.40 25.80 20.33
C VAL A 466 -31.12 26.92 21.36
N GLY A 467 -29.93 26.93 21.96
CA GLY A 467 -29.50 27.96 22.89
C GLY A 467 -29.51 29.36 22.26
N ALA A 468 -28.96 29.50 21.06
CA ALA A 468 -28.92 30.78 20.35
C ALA A 468 -30.32 31.27 19.91
N LEU A 469 -31.22 30.36 19.50
CA LEU A 469 -32.61 30.69 19.19
C LEU A 469 -33.38 31.17 20.41
N LEU A 470 -33.16 30.56 21.58
CA LEU A 470 -33.76 31.02 22.84
C LEU A 470 -33.28 32.42 23.22
N GLN A 471 -32.00 32.74 22.94
CA GLN A 471 -31.42 34.05 23.18
C GLN A 471 -32.06 35.14 22.30
N ILE A 472 -32.27 34.85 21.00
CA ILE A 472 -32.91 35.79 20.06
C ILE A 472 -34.41 36.01 20.43
N ARG A 473 -35.07 34.98 20.97
CA ARG A 473 -36.48 35.08 21.39
C ARG A 473 -36.70 36.03 22.59
N GLN A 474 -35.69 36.26 23.43
CA GLN A 474 -35.74 37.23 24.52
C GLN A 474 -35.08 38.53 24.05
N PRO A 475 -35.86 39.55 23.62
CA PRO A 475 -35.27 40.79 23.12
C PRO A 475 -34.51 41.46 24.23
N THR A 476 -33.20 41.32 24.22
CA THR A 476 -32.30 41.97 25.21
C THR A 476 -32.13 43.47 24.95
N GLY A 477 -32.63 43.96 23.82
CA GLY A 477 -32.40 45.33 23.34
C GLY A 477 -30.94 45.65 22.99
N ASN A 478 -30.08 44.65 23.03
CA ASN A 478 -28.66 44.80 22.72
C ASN A 478 -28.31 44.14 21.38
N PHE A 479 -28.17 44.97 20.36
CA PHE A 479 -27.82 44.53 18.98
C PHE A 479 -26.60 43.59 18.93
N PHE A 480 -25.65 43.75 19.84
CA PHE A 480 -24.44 42.96 19.86
C PHE A 480 -24.71 41.49 20.27
N ILE A 481 -25.62 41.27 21.21
CA ILE A 481 -26.02 39.92 21.66
C ILE A 481 -26.78 39.19 20.55
N ASP A 482 -27.72 39.89 19.89
CA ASP A 482 -28.52 39.31 18.81
C ASP A 482 -27.65 38.97 17.59
N ALA A 483 -26.69 39.81 17.25
CA ALA A 483 -25.71 39.55 16.18
C ALA A 483 -24.82 38.33 16.49
N LEU A 484 -24.38 38.21 17.76
CA LEU A 484 -23.56 37.08 18.19
C LEU A 484 -24.35 35.77 18.15
N ALA A 485 -25.61 35.78 18.55
CA ALA A 485 -26.50 34.62 18.49
C ALA A 485 -26.76 34.20 17.04
N PHE A 486 -26.94 35.15 16.12
CA PHE A 486 -27.09 34.87 14.71
C PHE A 486 -25.83 34.20 14.11
N VAL A 487 -24.64 34.70 14.43
CA VAL A 487 -23.36 34.11 14.02
C VAL A 487 -23.20 32.69 14.56
N ALA A 488 -23.58 32.46 15.83
CA ALA A 488 -23.53 31.14 16.45
C ALA A 488 -24.45 30.14 15.73
N ILE A 489 -25.66 30.54 15.32
CA ILE A 489 -26.59 29.71 14.54
C ILE A 489 -25.96 29.37 13.16
N LEU A 490 -25.39 30.37 12.50
CA LEU A 490 -24.76 30.19 11.18
C LEU A 490 -23.62 29.17 11.22
N VAL A 491 -22.69 29.37 12.18
CA VAL A 491 -21.51 28.47 12.33
C VAL A 491 -21.93 27.05 12.73
N ALA A 492 -22.86 26.92 13.68
CA ALA A 492 -23.37 25.62 14.10
C ALA A 492 -24.12 24.89 12.95
N SER A 493 -24.88 25.62 12.14
CA SER A 493 -25.57 25.07 10.97
C SER A 493 -24.57 24.56 9.94
N ILE A 494 -23.52 25.32 9.62
CA ILE A 494 -22.44 24.88 8.72
C ILE A 494 -21.79 23.58 9.23
N ASN A 495 -21.52 23.49 10.53
CA ASN A 495 -20.94 22.31 11.13
C ASN A 495 -21.86 21.08 11.03
N ILE A 496 -23.16 21.24 11.31
CA ILE A 496 -24.14 20.15 11.24
C ILE A 496 -24.26 19.63 9.79
N PHE A 497 -24.56 20.50 8.83
CA PHE A 497 -24.75 20.10 7.44
C PHE A 497 -23.44 19.60 6.79
N GLY A 498 -22.31 20.23 7.09
CA GLY A 498 -21.00 19.81 6.63
C GLY A 498 -20.62 18.41 7.15
N GLY A 499 -20.82 18.19 8.44
CA GLY A 499 -20.54 16.91 9.08
C GLY A 499 -21.41 15.77 8.55
N PHE A 500 -22.72 15.98 8.37
CA PHE A 500 -23.60 14.98 7.78
C PHE A 500 -23.21 14.63 6.34
N ARG A 501 -22.82 15.62 5.54
CA ARG A 501 -22.38 15.39 4.16
C ARG A 501 -21.09 14.58 4.09
N VAL A 502 -20.13 14.84 4.96
CA VAL A 502 -18.88 14.07 5.08
C VAL A 502 -19.19 12.63 5.52
N THR A 503 -20.03 12.44 6.53
CA THR A 503 -20.43 11.11 7.03
C THR A 503 -21.16 10.33 5.95
N GLN A 504 -22.10 10.96 5.21
CA GLN A 504 -22.83 10.33 4.10
C GLN A 504 -21.89 9.89 2.97
N ARG A 505 -20.92 10.73 2.59
CA ARG A 505 -19.94 10.41 1.55
C ARG A 505 -19.04 9.24 1.98
N MET A 506 -18.69 9.17 3.24
CA MET A 506 -17.88 8.09 3.79
C MET A 506 -18.66 6.78 3.88
N LEU A 507 -19.92 6.80 4.34
CA LEU A 507 -20.78 5.63 4.33
C LEU A 507 -21.04 5.11 2.91
N ALA A 508 -21.10 6.02 1.91
CA ALA A 508 -21.22 5.63 0.50
C ALA A 508 -19.96 4.90 -0.03
N MET A 509 -18.77 5.18 0.52
CA MET A 509 -17.54 4.44 0.16
C MET A 509 -17.51 3.02 0.73
N PHE A 510 -18.24 2.74 1.81
CA PHE A 510 -18.37 1.41 2.41
C PHE A 510 -19.59 0.63 1.93
N ARG A 511 -20.55 1.27 1.27
CA ARG A 511 -21.63 0.58 0.58
C ARG A 511 -21.13 0.11 -0.78
N LYS A 512 -20.97 -1.21 -0.93
CA LYS A 512 -20.90 -1.84 -2.24
C LYS A 512 -22.26 -1.64 -2.93
N GLY A 513 -22.24 -0.86 -4.03
CA GLY A 513 -23.33 -0.89 -4.99
C GLY A 513 -23.22 -2.15 -5.82
#